data_ae5fc94706fa812d8b7b977044175780
#
_entry.id   ae5fc94706fa812d8b7b977044175780
#
_cell.length_a   1.000
_cell.length_b   1.000
_cell.length_c   1.000
_cell.angle_alpha   90.00
_cell.angle_beta   90.00
_cell.angle_gamma   90.00
#
_symmetry.space_group_name_H-M   'P 1'
#
loop_
_entity.id
_entity.type
_entity.pdbx_description
1 polymer ?
#
loop_
_entity_poly.entity_id
_entity_poly.type
_entity_poly.pdbx_seq_one_letter_code
_entity_poly.pdbx_strand_id
1 'polypeptide(L)'
;MVIYIRNTRISIMSFDGKSQTDEEMYVTKRSGEQEIISFDKILTRIKKLGQEANIKLNYTTLVIKVIDQLYSGISTTKIDELSAEQCASMSSIHPDYNILAGRITNSNHHKNTEEQFSSVMRMLYNYRDKHNISSPLVTQEFIDIVNENKTELNDMCDYNRDYLIEY
;
A
#
# COMPACT_ATOMS: atom_id res chain seq x y z
N MET A 1 -5.09 -2.33 -31.81
CA MET A 1 -5.46 -1.64 -30.56
C MET A 1 -4.30 -0.76 -30.17
N VAL A 2 -4.46 0.55 -30.26
CA VAL A 2 -3.40 1.53 -29.91
C VAL A 2 -3.89 2.27 -28.67
N ILE A 3 -3.14 2.17 -27.58
CA ILE A 3 -3.43 2.86 -26.31
C ILE A 3 -2.66 4.18 -26.30
N TYR A 4 -3.36 5.30 -26.31
CA TYR A 4 -2.76 6.62 -26.08
C TYR A 4 -3.03 7.08 -24.65
N ILE A 5 -1.95 7.32 -23.90
CA ILE A 5 -2.04 7.90 -22.55
C ILE A 5 -1.74 9.40 -22.68
N ARG A 6 -2.75 10.24 -22.57
CA ARG A 6 -2.59 11.69 -22.35
C ARG A 6 -3.18 12.03 -21.00
N ASN A 7 -2.33 12.50 -20.09
CA ASN A 7 -2.69 13.15 -18.81
C ASN A 7 -4.04 12.69 -18.22
N THR A 8 -4.08 11.52 -17.57
CA THR A 8 -5.23 11.01 -16.81
C THR A 8 -6.45 10.51 -17.59
N ARG A 9 -6.43 10.48 -18.92
CA ARG A 9 -7.52 9.92 -19.73
C ARG A 9 -7.02 8.74 -20.55
N ILE A 10 -7.70 7.60 -20.42
CA ILE A 10 -7.49 6.42 -21.28
C ILE A 10 -8.51 6.49 -22.41
N SER A 11 -8.05 6.74 -23.63
CA SER A 11 -8.90 6.60 -24.81
C SER A 11 -8.60 5.26 -25.48
N ILE A 12 -9.57 4.35 -25.44
CA ILE A 12 -9.53 3.10 -26.21
C ILE A 12 -10.26 3.36 -27.51
N MET A 13 -9.53 3.44 -28.63
CA MET A 13 -10.17 3.46 -29.95
C MET A 13 -10.55 2.03 -30.34
N SER A 14 -11.85 1.73 -30.33
CA SER A 14 -12.38 0.55 -31.01
C SER A 14 -12.53 0.85 -32.50
N PHE A 15 -12.38 -0.19 -33.32
CA PHE A 15 -12.43 -0.08 -34.81
C PHE A 15 -13.81 0.33 -35.36
N ASP A 16 -14.84 0.48 -34.53
CA ASP A 16 -16.23 0.76 -34.90
C ASP A 16 -16.68 2.21 -34.76
N GLY A 17 -15.77 3.17 -34.71
CA GLY A 17 -16.10 4.60 -34.85
C GLY A 17 -17.10 5.18 -33.83
N LYS A 18 -17.47 4.48 -32.77
CA LYS A 18 -18.21 5.02 -31.63
C LYS A 18 -17.25 5.49 -30.58
N SER A 19 -17.21 6.80 -30.33
CA SER A 19 -16.52 7.37 -29.16
C SER A 19 -17.16 6.80 -27.90
N GLN A 20 -16.46 5.86 -27.24
CA GLN A 20 -16.77 5.57 -25.84
C GLN A 20 -16.45 6.83 -25.05
N THR A 21 -17.40 7.31 -24.28
CA THR A 21 -17.22 8.39 -23.31
C THR A 21 -16.04 8.03 -22.43
N ASP A 22 -15.06 8.94 -22.33
CA ASP A 22 -13.92 8.83 -21.42
C ASP A 22 -14.48 8.72 -19.98
N GLU A 23 -14.71 7.50 -19.50
CA GLU A 23 -15.08 7.28 -18.11
C GLU A 23 -13.84 7.55 -17.24
N GLU A 24 -13.90 8.60 -16.45
CA GLU A 24 -12.84 8.88 -15.47
C GLU A 24 -12.80 7.74 -14.45
N MET A 25 -11.63 7.12 -14.28
CA MET A 25 -11.42 6.09 -13.28
C MET A 25 -11.11 6.71 -11.91
N TYR A 26 -11.69 6.17 -10.86
CA TYR A 26 -11.50 6.63 -9.48
C TYR A 26 -10.80 5.57 -8.62
N VAL A 27 -10.05 6.03 -7.63
CA VAL A 27 -9.51 5.21 -6.55
C VAL A 27 -10.18 5.58 -5.23
N THR A 28 -10.31 4.60 -4.35
CA THR A 28 -10.75 4.81 -2.97
C THR A 28 -9.53 4.85 -2.06
N LYS A 29 -9.31 6.00 -1.40
CA LYS A 29 -8.25 6.16 -0.40
C LYS A 29 -8.54 5.36 0.87
N ARG A 30 -7.52 5.19 1.72
CA ARG A 30 -7.69 4.60 3.07
C ARG A 30 -8.62 5.40 3.97
N SER A 31 -8.75 6.71 3.74
CA SER A 31 -9.73 7.58 4.42
C SER A 31 -11.18 7.36 3.96
N GLY A 32 -11.43 6.56 2.91
CA GLY A 32 -12.73 6.40 2.27
C GLY A 32 -13.03 7.44 1.19
N GLU A 33 -12.20 8.46 1.02
CA GLU A 33 -12.36 9.46 -0.03
C GLU A 33 -12.10 8.88 -1.41
N GLN A 34 -12.82 9.36 -2.42
CA GLN A 34 -12.57 9.04 -3.82
C GLN A 34 -11.72 10.13 -4.48
N GLU A 35 -10.78 9.70 -5.31
CA GLU A 35 -9.92 10.58 -6.11
C GLU A 35 -9.77 10.00 -7.52
N ILE A 36 -9.65 10.87 -8.53
CA ILE A 36 -9.31 10.43 -9.89
C ILE A 36 -7.95 9.73 -9.86
N ILE A 37 -7.89 8.56 -10.52
CA ILE A 37 -6.66 7.77 -10.56
C ILE A 37 -5.54 8.54 -11.24
N SER A 38 -4.33 8.50 -10.66
CA SER A 38 -3.13 9.09 -11.22
C SER A 38 -2.03 8.04 -11.34
N PHE A 39 -1.69 7.68 -12.57
CA PHE A 39 -0.63 6.71 -12.85
C PHE A 39 0.74 7.23 -12.41
N ASP A 40 0.95 8.55 -12.46
CA ASP A 40 2.19 9.18 -11.98
C ASP A 40 2.37 9.01 -10.46
N LYS A 41 1.28 9.03 -9.69
CA LYS A 41 1.33 8.77 -8.25
C LYS A 41 1.74 7.31 -7.97
N ILE A 42 1.23 6.36 -8.77
CA ILE A 42 1.61 4.93 -8.66
C ILE A 42 3.09 4.76 -8.98
N LEU A 43 3.55 5.32 -10.12
CA LEU A 43 4.95 5.27 -10.53
C LEU A 43 5.87 5.89 -9.48
N THR A 44 5.54 7.08 -9.01
CA THR A 44 6.34 7.82 -8.00
C THR A 44 6.46 7.03 -6.71
N ARG A 45 5.36 6.40 -6.23
CA ARG A 45 5.37 5.59 -5.03
C ARG A 45 6.28 4.36 -5.15
N ILE A 46 6.12 3.59 -6.22
CA ILE A 46 6.93 2.38 -6.47
C ILE A 46 8.40 2.74 -6.63
N LYS A 47 8.68 3.80 -7.41
CA LYS A 47 10.04 4.30 -7.65
C LYS A 47 10.70 4.77 -6.34
N LYS A 48 9.98 5.48 -5.47
CA LYS A 48 10.48 5.92 -4.17
C LYS A 48 10.94 4.73 -3.33
N LEU A 49 10.10 3.70 -3.16
CA LEU A 49 10.43 2.50 -2.38
C LEU A 49 11.64 1.74 -2.94
N GLY A 50 11.79 1.69 -4.26
CA GLY A 50 12.95 1.07 -4.89
C GLY A 50 14.23 1.91 -4.74
N GLN A 51 14.13 3.23 -4.87
CA GLN A 51 15.28 4.13 -4.72
C GLN A 51 15.84 4.14 -3.30
N GLU A 52 14.98 4.05 -2.28
CA GLU A 52 15.39 3.93 -0.87
C GLU A 52 16.26 2.68 -0.61
N ALA A 53 16.13 1.65 -1.42
CA ALA A 53 16.93 0.42 -1.38
C ALA A 53 18.02 0.36 -2.47
N ASN A 54 18.29 1.46 -3.19
CA ASN A 54 19.22 1.51 -4.33
C ASN A 54 18.88 0.51 -5.46
N ILE A 55 17.63 0.08 -5.56
CA ILE A 55 17.16 -0.83 -6.61
C ILE A 55 17.10 -0.10 -7.95
N LYS A 56 17.72 -0.68 -8.98
CA LYS A 56 17.77 -0.13 -10.34
C LYS A 56 17.00 -1.03 -11.30
N LEU A 57 15.69 -0.81 -11.40
CA LEU A 57 14.80 -1.57 -12.27
C LEU A 57 14.08 -0.67 -13.27
N ASN A 58 13.46 -1.31 -14.29
CA ASN A 58 12.57 -0.60 -15.18
C ASN A 58 11.17 -0.45 -14.52
N TYR A 59 11.02 0.59 -13.71
CA TYR A 59 9.78 0.88 -13.00
C TYR A 59 8.59 1.15 -13.94
N THR A 60 8.86 1.72 -15.13
CA THR A 60 7.80 2.00 -16.11
C THR A 60 7.16 0.72 -16.63
N THR A 61 7.94 -0.29 -16.98
CA THR A 61 7.42 -1.59 -17.42
C THR A 61 6.57 -2.26 -16.33
N LEU A 62 7.00 -2.18 -15.07
CA LEU A 62 6.24 -2.69 -13.95
C LEU A 62 4.90 -1.95 -13.80
N VAL A 63 4.93 -0.62 -13.80
CA VAL A 63 3.73 0.19 -13.61
C VAL A 63 2.71 -0.02 -14.72
N ILE A 64 3.12 -0.19 -15.98
CA ILE A 64 2.20 -0.52 -17.09
C ILE A 64 1.44 -1.82 -16.77
N LYS A 65 2.12 -2.87 -16.29
CA LYS A 65 1.48 -4.13 -15.91
C LYS A 65 0.49 -3.98 -14.74
N VAL A 66 0.78 -3.06 -13.82
CA VAL A 66 -0.15 -2.74 -12.72
C VAL A 66 -1.36 -2.00 -13.27
N ILE A 67 -1.16 -1.01 -14.15
CA ILE A 67 -2.24 -0.20 -14.77
C ILE A 67 -3.23 -1.09 -15.52
N ASP A 68 -2.74 -2.10 -16.23
CA ASP A 68 -3.57 -3.05 -16.99
C ASP A 68 -4.58 -3.84 -16.12
N GLN A 69 -4.37 -3.86 -14.79
CA GLN A 69 -5.22 -4.57 -13.84
C GLN A 69 -6.14 -3.63 -13.02
N LEU A 70 -6.06 -2.33 -13.26
CA LEU A 70 -6.85 -1.36 -12.51
C LEU A 70 -8.30 -1.32 -13.01
N TYR A 71 -9.20 -1.05 -12.07
CA TYR A 71 -10.61 -0.81 -12.34
C TYR A 71 -11.12 0.37 -11.50
N SER A 72 -12.21 0.99 -11.92
CA SER A 72 -12.78 2.14 -11.21
C SER A 72 -13.28 1.74 -9.81
N GLY A 73 -12.96 2.54 -8.80
CA GLY A 73 -13.30 2.28 -7.41
C GLY A 73 -12.28 1.42 -6.64
N ILE A 74 -11.20 0.97 -7.28
CA ILE A 74 -10.15 0.17 -6.62
C ILE A 74 -9.56 0.93 -5.41
N SER A 75 -9.31 0.21 -4.31
CA SER A 75 -8.66 0.82 -3.14
C SER A 75 -7.15 1.01 -3.36
N THR A 76 -6.59 2.06 -2.76
CA THR A 76 -5.13 2.29 -2.80
C THR A 76 -4.36 1.15 -2.13
N THR A 77 -4.94 0.47 -1.14
CA THR A 77 -4.38 -0.75 -0.53
C THR A 77 -4.26 -1.87 -1.58
N LYS A 78 -5.32 -2.09 -2.38
CA LYS A 78 -5.31 -3.12 -3.43
C LYS A 78 -4.33 -2.79 -4.55
N ILE A 79 -4.14 -1.50 -4.88
CA ILE A 79 -3.10 -1.08 -5.85
C ILE A 79 -1.71 -1.45 -5.34
N ASP A 80 -1.41 -1.24 -4.04
CA ASP A 80 -0.15 -1.66 -3.45
C ASP A 80 0.02 -3.20 -3.50
N GLU A 81 -1.03 -3.97 -3.20
CA GLU A 81 -1.03 -5.44 -3.32
C GLU A 81 -0.73 -5.89 -4.76
N LEU A 82 -1.49 -5.39 -5.74
CA LEU A 82 -1.25 -5.69 -7.15
C LEU A 82 0.18 -5.32 -7.60
N SER A 83 0.70 -4.20 -7.09
CA SER A 83 2.07 -3.78 -7.39
C SER A 83 3.10 -4.77 -6.84
N ALA A 84 2.90 -5.28 -5.63
CA ALA A 84 3.77 -6.30 -5.03
C ALA A 84 3.67 -7.64 -5.78
N GLU A 85 2.45 -8.09 -6.12
CA GLU A 85 2.20 -9.31 -6.90
C GLU A 85 2.87 -9.25 -8.28
N GLN A 86 2.78 -8.09 -8.98
CA GLN A 86 3.45 -7.89 -10.27
C GLN A 86 4.98 -7.88 -10.13
N CYS A 87 5.53 -7.26 -9.08
CA CYS A 87 6.96 -7.36 -8.78
C CYS A 87 7.38 -8.81 -8.57
N ALA A 88 6.68 -9.55 -7.71
CA ALA A 88 6.98 -10.95 -7.42
C ALA A 88 6.93 -11.82 -8.68
N SER A 89 5.96 -11.61 -9.57
CA SER A 89 5.87 -12.32 -10.86
C SER A 89 7.06 -12.06 -11.79
N MET A 90 7.76 -10.94 -11.61
CA MET A 90 8.95 -10.56 -12.40
C MET A 90 10.27 -10.96 -11.75
N SER A 91 10.25 -11.66 -10.61
CA SER A 91 11.46 -12.09 -9.88
C SER A 91 12.39 -13.00 -10.72
N SER A 92 11.82 -13.75 -11.65
CA SER A 92 12.60 -14.56 -12.61
C SER A 92 13.41 -13.72 -13.61
N ILE A 93 13.07 -12.45 -13.83
CA ILE A 93 13.78 -11.53 -14.72
C ILE A 93 14.97 -10.91 -13.98
N HIS A 94 14.74 -10.47 -12.73
CA HIS A 94 15.77 -9.90 -11.85
C HIS A 94 15.39 -10.07 -10.38
N PRO A 95 16.32 -10.51 -9.51
CA PRO A 95 16.04 -10.77 -8.09
C PRO A 95 15.57 -9.52 -7.34
N ASP A 96 16.00 -8.33 -7.73
CA ASP A 96 15.59 -7.06 -7.11
C ASP A 96 14.07 -6.83 -7.18
N TYR A 97 13.35 -7.48 -8.10
CA TYR A 97 11.89 -7.41 -8.12
C TYR A 97 11.28 -8.06 -6.87
N ASN A 98 11.89 -9.14 -6.36
CA ASN A 98 11.44 -9.78 -5.13
C ASN A 98 11.64 -8.88 -3.91
N ILE A 99 12.80 -8.22 -3.83
CA ILE A 99 13.11 -7.24 -2.78
C ILE A 99 12.12 -6.07 -2.85
N LEU A 100 11.86 -5.55 -4.06
CA LEU A 100 10.90 -4.46 -4.23
C LEU A 100 9.47 -4.89 -3.85
N ALA A 101 9.07 -6.12 -4.18
CA ALA A 101 7.77 -6.67 -3.78
C ALA A 101 7.61 -6.70 -2.25
N GLY A 102 8.61 -7.21 -1.52
CA GLY A 102 8.64 -7.19 -0.05
C GLY A 102 8.53 -5.78 0.50
N ARG A 103 9.27 -4.82 -0.05
CA ARG A 103 9.21 -3.41 0.37
C ARG A 103 7.84 -2.77 0.16
N ILE A 104 7.19 -3.04 -0.98
CA ILE A 104 5.83 -2.53 -1.25
C ILE A 104 4.84 -3.13 -0.24
N THR A 105 4.91 -4.45 0.00
CA THR A 105 4.05 -5.16 0.96
C THR A 105 4.22 -4.61 2.37
N ASN A 106 5.46 -4.48 2.85
CA ASN A 106 5.75 -3.96 4.19
C ASN A 106 5.29 -2.51 4.33
N SER A 107 5.57 -1.65 3.33
CA SER A 107 5.07 -0.27 3.32
C SER A 107 3.54 -0.17 3.29
N ASN A 108 2.85 -1.10 2.60
CA ASN A 108 1.39 -1.20 2.62
C ASN A 108 0.87 -1.61 4.01
N HIS A 109 1.53 -2.59 4.63
CA HIS A 109 1.21 -3.05 5.98
C HIS A 109 1.36 -1.91 7.02
N HIS A 110 2.49 -1.21 7.02
CA HIS A 110 2.73 -0.05 7.91
C HIS A 110 1.64 1.02 7.78
N LYS A 111 1.14 1.28 6.57
CA LYS A 111 0.06 2.25 6.36
C LYS A 111 -1.33 1.78 6.82
N ASN A 112 -1.51 0.47 6.99
CA ASN A 112 -2.78 -0.13 7.39
C ASN A 112 -2.80 -0.49 8.89
N THR A 113 -1.70 -0.32 9.60
CA THR A 113 -1.54 -0.65 11.02
C THR A 113 -1.15 0.59 11.82
N GLU A 114 -1.39 0.53 13.14
CA GLU A 114 -0.97 1.57 14.08
C GLU A 114 0.55 1.52 14.29
N GLU A 115 1.21 2.67 14.17
CA GLU A 115 2.66 2.76 14.24
C GLU A 115 3.21 2.65 15.66
N GLN A 116 2.47 3.20 16.65
CA GLN A 116 2.96 3.29 18.01
C GLN A 116 2.56 2.09 18.86
N PHE A 117 3.55 1.36 19.40
CA PHE A 117 3.33 0.25 20.33
C PHE A 117 2.39 0.64 21.49
N SER A 118 2.64 1.78 22.12
CA SER A 118 1.80 2.25 23.24
C SER A 118 0.34 2.51 22.84
N SER A 119 0.07 2.94 21.59
CA SER A 119 -1.27 3.14 21.08
C SER A 119 -1.99 1.80 20.86
N VAL A 120 -1.27 0.80 20.32
CA VAL A 120 -1.80 -0.56 20.16
C VAL A 120 -2.18 -1.15 21.51
N MET A 121 -1.30 -1.05 22.52
CA MET A 121 -1.58 -1.57 23.87
C MET A 121 -2.80 -0.88 24.51
N ARG A 122 -2.97 0.42 24.26
CA ARG A 122 -4.16 1.16 24.72
C ARG A 122 -5.43 0.69 24.01
N MET A 123 -5.37 0.38 22.71
CA MET A 123 -6.53 -0.20 21.99
C MET A 123 -6.89 -1.56 22.56
N LEU A 124 -5.90 -2.42 22.86
CA LEU A 124 -6.12 -3.72 23.48
C LEU A 124 -6.72 -3.63 24.89
N TYR A 125 -6.29 -2.64 25.67
CA TYR A 125 -6.86 -2.38 27.00
C TYR A 125 -8.31 -1.89 26.91
N ASN A 126 -8.63 -1.03 25.94
CA ASN A 126 -9.97 -0.50 25.73
C ASN A 126 -10.86 -1.39 24.85
N TYR A 127 -10.42 -2.61 24.58
CA TYR A 127 -11.15 -3.51 23.70
C TYR A 127 -12.56 -3.80 24.25
N ARG A 128 -13.54 -3.85 23.36
CA ARG A 128 -14.90 -4.24 23.64
C ARG A 128 -15.30 -5.43 22.77
N ASP A 129 -16.05 -6.33 23.36
CA ASP A 129 -16.54 -7.50 22.64
C ASP A 129 -17.66 -7.14 21.62
N LYS A 130 -18.17 -8.16 20.92
CA LYS A 130 -19.26 -8.01 19.94
C LYS A 130 -20.58 -7.49 20.54
N HIS A 131 -20.72 -7.52 21.87
CA HIS A 131 -21.88 -7.00 22.60
C HIS A 131 -21.60 -5.61 23.20
N ASN A 132 -20.48 -4.98 22.81
CA ASN A 132 -20.01 -3.69 23.34
C ASN A 132 -19.71 -3.70 24.85
N ILE A 133 -19.46 -4.89 25.43
CA ILE A 133 -19.05 -5.06 26.83
C ILE A 133 -17.52 -4.89 26.89
N SER A 134 -17.04 -4.13 27.90
CA SER A 134 -15.59 -3.97 28.14
C SER A 134 -14.95 -5.33 28.39
N SER A 135 -13.94 -5.66 27.58
CA SER A 135 -13.23 -6.94 27.63
C SER A 135 -11.72 -6.71 27.38
N PRO A 136 -11.02 -6.06 28.33
CA PRO A 136 -9.60 -5.75 28.17
C PRO A 136 -8.79 -7.02 27.86
N LEU A 137 -7.90 -6.94 26.85
CA LEU A 137 -7.00 -8.04 26.46
C LEU A 137 -5.64 -7.94 27.15
N VAL A 138 -5.38 -6.82 27.86
CA VAL A 138 -4.20 -6.60 28.71
C VAL A 138 -4.64 -6.09 30.07
N THR A 139 -3.80 -6.30 31.12
CA THR A 139 -4.13 -5.90 32.49
C THR A 139 -3.91 -4.40 32.71
N GLN A 140 -4.54 -3.84 33.77
CA GLN A 140 -4.33 -2.46 34.19
C GLN A 140 -2.84 -2.20 34.53
N GLU A 141 -2.23 -3.09 35.29
CA GLU A 141 -0.82 -2.98 35.67
C GLU A 141 0.10 -2.88 34.44
N PHE A 142 -0.18 -3.72 33.40
CA PHE A 142 0.59 -3.68 32.17
C PHE A 142 0.45 -2.36 31.42
N ILE A 143 -0.76 -1.83 31.28
CA ILE A 143 -0.98 -0.55 30.57
C ILE A 143 -0.39 0.63 31.34
N ASP A 144 -0.34 0.58 32.68
CA ASP A 144 0.31 1.60 33.51
C ASP A 144 1.81 1.63 33.24
N ILE A 145 2.48 0.47 33.21
CA ILE A 145 3.90 0.35 32.84
C ILE A 145 4.15 0.89 31.43
N VAL A 146 3.29 0.56 30.46
CA VAL A 146 3.40 1.04 29.06
C VAL A 146 3.25 2.57 29.01
N ASN A 147 2.34 3.16 29.78
CA ASN A 147 2.16 4.61 29.79
C ASN A 147 3.34 5.35 30.43
N GLU A 148 3.92 4.79 31.49
CA GLU A 148 5.11 5.35 32.16
C GLU A 148 6.34 5.33 31.26
N ASN A 149 6.51 4.27 30.46
CA ASN A 149 7.68 4.06 29.59
C ASN A 149 7.37 4.26 28.11
N LYS A 150 6.33 5.04 27.78
CA LYS A 150 5.76 5.19 26.43
C LYS A 150 6.81 5.52 25.36
N THR A 151 7.68 6.49 25.64
CA THR A 151 8.67 6.97 24.66
C THR A 151 9.70 5.88 24.40
N GLU A 152 10.26 5.29 25.46
CA GLU A 152 11.26 4.25 25.32
C GLU A 152 10.73 3.02 24.57
N LEU A 153 9.53 2.54 24.92
CA LEU A 153 8.93 1.38 24.28
C LEU A 153 8.58 1.63 22.81
N ASN A 154 8.13 2.83 22.45
CA ASN A 154 7.89 3.18 21.05
C ASN A 154 9.20 3.25 20.25
N ASP A 155 10.27 3.83 20.82
CA ASP A 155 11.58 3.98 20.18
C ASP A 155 12.31 2.63 20.00
N MET A 156 11.99 1.62 20.82
CA MET A 156 12.53 0.26 20.67
C MET A 156 12.00 -0.45 19.40
N CYS A 157 10.88 -0.02 18.83
CA CYS A 157 10.28 -0.59 17.62
C CYS A 157 10.94 0.00 16.37
N ASP A 158 11.94 -0.67 15.82
CA ASP A 158 12.59 -0.26 14.55
C ASP A 158 11.94 -0.92 13.35
N TYR A 159 10.94 -0.25 12.77
CA TYR A 159 10.19 -0.72 11.58
C TYR A 159 11.03 -0.77 10.28
N ASN A 160 12.24 -0.19 10.27
CA ASN A 160 13.13 -0.33 9.11
C ASN A 160 13.59 -1.77 8.94
N ARG A 161 13.60 -2.57 10.02
CA ARG A 161 13.96 -3.99 9.99
C ARG A 161 13.00 -4.83 9.16
N ASP A 162 11.73 -4.41 9.05
CA ASP A 162 10.72 -5.10 8.24
C ASP A 162 11.09 -5.11 6.76
N TYR A 163 11.82 -4.08 6.29
CA TYR A 163 12.31 -4.01 4.91
C TYR A 163 13.45 -4.99 4.57
N LEU A 164 13.94 -5.75 5.54
CA LEU A 164 14.85 -6.88 5.32
C LEU A 164 14.11 -8.16 4.91
N ILE A 165 12.78 -8.18 5.05
CA ILE A 165 11.94 -9.31 4.68
C ILE A 165 11.60 -9.18 3.18
N GLU A 166 11.94 -10.23 2.43
CA GLU A 166 11.59 -10.36 1.01
C GLU A 166 10.16 -10.92 0.87
N TYR A 167 9.61 -10.80 -0.36
CA TYR A 167 8.25 -11.26 -0.67
C TYR A 167 8.16 -12.79 -0.73
#